data_5c837a7a0731500837401711be6bf43f
#
_entry.id   5c837a7a0731500837401711be6bf43f
#
_cell.length_a   1.000
_cell.length_b   1.000
_cell.length_c   1.000
_cell.angle_alpha   90.00
_cell.angle_beta   90.00
_cell.angle_gamma   90.00
#
_symmetry.space_group_name_H-M   'P 1'
#
loop_
_entity.id
_entity.type
_entity.pdbx_description
1 polymer ?
#
loop_
_entity_poly.entity_id
_entity_poly.type
_entity_poly.pdbx_seq_one_letter_code
_entity_poly.pdbx_strand_id
1 'polypeptide(L)'
;FQAEDGIRDPLWSRGLGDVYKRQVRSYVESDSSIRGIWCVPKHSNPTGETFDKETIEGLIEIFSNTKKKSMIFWDNAYAVHDFIDSKPLEDIFSIAEEKGNEDLIVGFGSTSKITYAGAGIGFIALSKSNQASFSSFYSALTIGPDKLNQFRHIKFFQENDLKEHMMKHADLIRPKFEVVNKWLEGQVYGSWTKPTGGYFILLKTDPGLAKRVISLASELGLKLTPAGSTHPYGIDPQDEYIRIAPTACSIEELQSAMEVLVCCLGLAYQENSK
;
A
#
# COMPACT_ATOMS: atom_id res chain seq x y z
N PHE A 1 2.84 -17.98 -7.62
CA PHE A 1 1.49 -17.68 -7.10
C PHE A 1 0.84 -16.70 -8.07
N GLN A 2 0.02 -17.20 -8.97
CA GLN A 2 -0.82 -16.36 -9.80
C GLN A 2 -1.96 -15.85 -8.93
N ALA A 3 -2.11 -14.53 -8.85
CA ALA A 3 -3.10 -13.86 -8.01
C ALA A 3 -4.50 -13.92 -8.65
N GLU A 4 -4.82 -15.00 -9.31
CA GLU A 4 -6.12 -15.15 -10.01
C GLU A 4 -7.27 -15.46 -9.06
N ASP A 5 -6.97 -15.95 -7.84
CA ASP A 5 -7.98 -16.40 -6.88
C ASP A 5 -8.18 -15.48 -5.66
N GLY A 6 -7.65 -14.26 -5.67
CA GLY A 6 -7.75 -13.31 -4.57
C GLY A 6 -8.22 -11.92 -5.00
N ILE A 7 -8.95 -11.25 -4.12
CA ILE A 7 -9.23 -9.84 -4.27
C ILE A 7 -7.91 -9.09 -4.02
N ARG A 8 -7.31 -8.52 -5.07
CA ARG A 8 -6.34 -7.46 -4.91
C ARG A 8 -7.13 -6.21 -4.56
N ASP A 9 -6.75 -5.57 -3.44
CA ASP A 9 -7.38 -4.36 -2.96
C ASP A 9 -7.54 -3.34 -4.11
N PRO A 10 -8.76 -3.09 -4.61
CA PRO A 10 -9.03 -2.03 -5.55
C PRO A 10 -9.31 -0.75 -4.77
N LEU A 11 -8.44 -0.20 -4.19
CA LEU A 11 -7.82 1.05 -3.86
C LEU A 11 -8.67 2.31 -3.82
N TRP A 12 -9.98 2.23 -3.67
CA TRP A 12 -10.87 3.35 -3.85
C TRP A 12 -11.61 3.71 -2.60
N SER A 13 -10.95 4.27 -1.65
CA SER A 13 -11.75 4.77 -0.58
C SER A 13 -11.37 6.19 -0.16
N ARG A 14 -12.32 7.01 -0.38
CA ARG A 14 -12.55 8.13 0.52
C ARG A 14 -13.23 7.54 1.75
N GLY A 15 -12.52 7.48 2.88
CA GLY A 15 -13.05 6.89 4.10
C GLY A 15 -13.35 5.40 3.91
N LEU A 16 -12.36 4.57 4.17
CA LEU A 16 -12.35 3.13 3.89
C LEU A 16 -13.45 2.32 4.58
N GLY A 17 -14.10 2.84 5.61
CA GLY A 17 -15.00 2.08 6.43
C GLY A 17 -16.07 1.31 5.65
N ASP A 18 -17.21 1.93 5.40
CA ASP A 18 -18.42 1.20 4.93
C ASP A 18 -18.46 0.88 3.44
N VAL A 19 -17.88 1.71 2.58
CA VAL A 19 -17.93 1.47 1.12
C VAL A 19 -17.03 0.31 0.74
N TYR A 20 -15.82 0.28 1.27
CA TYR A 20 -14.87 -0.79 1.05
C TYR A 20 -15.38 -2.14 1.58
N LYS A 21 -15.87 -2.19 2.81
CA LYS A 21 -16.46 -3.38 3.39
C LYS A 21 -17.63 -3.91 2.55
N ARG A 22 -18.50 -3.02 2.07
CA ARG A 22 -19.62 -3.41 1.19
C ARG A 22 -19.16 -3.99 -0.14
N GLN A 23 -18.13 -3.42 -0.76
CA GLN A 23 -17.55 -3.93 -1.99
C GLN A 23 -16.92 -5.31 -1.79
N VAL A 24 -16.06 -5.47 -0.77
CA VAL A 24 -15.43 -6.77 -0.45
C VAL A 24 -16.49 -7.82 -0.15
N ARG A 25 -17.50 -7.48 0.66
CA ARG A 25 -18.62 -8.38 0.96
C ARG A 25 -19.36 -8.79 -0.31
N SER A 26 -19.70 -7.86 -1.18
CA SER A 26 -20.38 -8.12 -2.45
C SER A 26 -19.60 -9.06 -3.35
N TYR A 27 -18.28 -8.88 -3.48
CA TYR A 27 -17.43 -9.79 -4.26
C TYR A 27 -17.37 -11.19 -3.64
N VAL A 28 -17.15 -11.29 -2.35
CA VAL A 28 -17.05 -12.56 -1.63
C VAL A 28 -18.38 -13.34 -1.70
N GLU A 29 -19.52 -12.65 -1.65
CA GLU A 29 -20.84 -13.25 -1.75
C GLU A 29 -21.19 -13.66 -3.18
N SER A 30 -20.77 -12.90 -4.19
CA SER A 30 -21.08 -13.15 -5.60
C SER A 30 -20.16 -14.16 -6.26
N ASP A 31 -18.92 -14.31 -5.80
CA ASP A 31 -17.93 -15.21 -6.41
C ASP A 31 -17.38 -16.22 -5.39
N SER A 32 -17.86 -17.44 -5.50
CA SER A 32 -17.42 -18.55 -4.63
C SER A 32 -15.99 -19.03 -4.91
N SER A 33 -15.29 -18.53 -5.92
CA SER A 33 -13.88 -18.85 -6.20
C SER A 33 -12.92 -18.05 -5.34
N ILE A 34 -13.35 -16.92 -4.80
CA ILE A 34 -12.52 -16.06 -3.93
C ILE A 34 -12.07 -16.82 -2.68
N ARG A 35 -10.75 -16.82 -2.44
CA ARG A 35 -10.08 -17.52 -1.34
C ARG A 35 -9.45 -16.60 -0.32
N GLY A 36 -9.55 -15.31 -0.49
CA GLY A 36 -8.97 -14.35 0.45
C GLY A 36 -8.74 -12.98 -0.15
N ILE A 37 -8.12 -12.15 0.64
CA ILE A 37 -7.75 -10.78 0.27
C ILE A 37 -6.30 -10.53 0.63
N TRP A 38 -5.59 -9.76 -0.19
CA TRP A 38 -4.28 -9.22 0.11
C TRP A 38 -4.41 -7.74 0.48
N CYS A 39 -4.03 -7.38 1.68
CA CYS A 39 -4.12 -6.02 2.22
C CYS A 39 -2.74 -5.46 2.53
N VAL A 40 -2.53 -4.18 2.20
CA VAL A 40 -1.44 -3.36 2.73
C VAL A 40 -2.06 -2.35 3.70
N PRO A 41 -2.14 -2.66 5.00
CA PRO A 41 -3.05 -1.97 5.92
C PRO A 41 -2.58 -0.61 6.39
N LYS A 42 -1.28 -0.31 6.26
CA LYS A 42 -0.69 0.95 6.71
C LYS A 42 0.08 1.61 5.57
N HIS A 43 -0.19 2.90 5.35
CA HIS A 43 0.41 3.68 4.26
C HIS A 43 0.36 2.94 2.92
N SER A 44 -0.82 2.44 2.60
CA SER A 44 -1.08 1.52 1.49
C SER A 44 -0.49 2.01 0.17
N ASN A 45 -0.04 1.09 -0.65
CA ASN A 45 0.34 1.36 -2.04
C ASN A 45 -0.87 1.04 -2.93
N PRO A 46 -1.45 2.04 -3.64
CA PRO A 46 -0.93 3.38 -3.95
C PRO A 46 -1.53 4.53 -3.11
N THR A 47 -2.51 4.29 -2.24
CA THR A 47 -3.32 5.35 -1.62
C THR A 47 -2.59 6.14 -0.54
N GLY A 48 -1.63 5.53 0.15
CA GLY A 48 -1.00 6.09 1.34
C GLY A 48 -1.88 6.03 2.59
N GLU A 49 -3.07 5.45 2.52
CA GLU A 49 -4.02 5.38 3.63
C GLU A 49 -3.69 4.26 4.63
N THR A 50 -4.25 4.37 5.83
CA THR A 50 -4.11 3.39 6.91
C THR A 50 -5.49 2.91 7.35
N PHE A 51 -5.66 1.60 7.53
CA PHE A 51 -6.90 1.00 7.96
C PHE A 51 -7.24 1.40 9.41
N ASP A 52 -8.49 1.69 9.65
CA ASP A 52 -9.04 1.85 10.99
C ASP A 52 -9.50 0.51 11.58
N LYS A 53 -9.78 0.50 12.88
CA LYS A 53 -10.23 -0.69 13.60
C LYS A 53 -11.50 -1.29 12.98
N GLU A 54 -12.42 -0.45 12.58
CA GLU A 54 -13.70 -0.86 12.01
C GLU A 54 -13.54 -1.59 10.67
N THR A 55 -12.60 -1.13 9.84
CA THR A 55 -12.23 -1.82 8.59
C THR A 55 -11.64 -3.19 8.88
N ILE A 56 -10.73 -3.29 9.85
CA ILE A 56 -10.08 -4.55 10.24
C ILE A 56 -11.13 -5.55 10.75
N GLU A 57 -11.99 -5.14 11.68
CA GLU A 57 -13.05 -5.98 12.22
C GLU A 57 -14.04 -6.44 11.15
N GLY A 58 -14.39 -5.55 10.22
CA GLY A 58 -15.27 -5.85 9.09
C GLY A 58 -14.68 -6.87 8.13
N LEU A 59 -13.39 -6.81 7.84
CA LEU A 59 -12.69 -7.81 7.02
C LEU A 59 -12.71 -9.18 7.70
N ILE A 60 -12.37 -9.25 8.99
CA ILE A 60 -12.42 -10.51 9.74
C ILE A 60 -13.84 -11.09 9.71
N GLU A 61 -14.87 -10.28 9.93
CA GLU A 61 -16.26 -10.72 9.87
C GLU A 61 -16.65 -11.28 8.50
N ILE A 62 -16.29 -10.57 7.41
CA ILE A 62 -16.60 -11.01 6.05
C ILE A 62 -15.98 -12.38 5.77
N PHE A 63 -14.68 -12.54 6.06
CA PHE A 63 -13.97 -13.77 5.72
C PHE A 63 -14.22 -14.92 6.70
N SER A 64 -14.61 -14.67 7.94
CA SER A 64 -15.03 -15.70 8.88
C SER A 64 -16.37 -16.37 8.48
N ASN A 65 -17.22 -15.64 7.78
CA ASN A 65 -18.53 -16.14 7.33
C ASN A 65 -18.49 -16.84 5.95
N THR A 66 -17.32 -16.99 5.33
CA THR A 66 -17.20 -17.69 4.05
C THR A 66 -17.40 -19.20 4.22
N LYS A 67 -18.08 -19.83 3.25
CA LYS A 67 -18.30 -21.31 3.24
C LYS A 67 -17.04 -22.13 3.02
N LYS A 68 -15.99 -21.51 2.51
CA LYS A 68 -14.73 -22.14 2.18
C LYS A 68 -13.61 -21.52 2.99
N LYS A 69 -12.54 -22.28 3.26
CA LYS A 69 -11.36 -21.76 3.95
C LYS A 69 -10.80 -20.57 3.15
N SER A 70 -10.80 -19.42 3.77
CA SER A 70 -10.31 -18.14 3.20
C SER A 70 -9.20 -17.58 4.07
N MET A 71 -8.39 -16.66 3.52
CA MET A 71 -7.25 -16.05 4.21
C MET A 71 -7.25 -14.54 4.01
N ILE A 72 -6.79 -13.82 5.02
CA ILE A 72 -6.45 -12.39 4.93
C ILE A 72 -4.93 -12.31 4.95
N PHE A 73 -4.33 -11.94 3.81
CA PHE A 73 -2.89 -11.71 3.68
C PHE A 73 -2.61 -10.26 4.09
N TRP A 74 -1.97 -10.11 5.26
CA TRP A 74 -1.74 -8.83 5.92
C TRP A 74 -0.29 -8.38 5.70
N ASP A 75 -0.06 -7.62 4.62
CA ASP A 75 1.27 -7.16 4.20
C ASP A 75 1.63 -5.85 4.90
N ASN A 76 2.39 -5.96 5.96
CA ASN A 76 2.81 -4.83 6.80
C ASN A 76 4.12 -4.19 6.30
N ALA A 77 4.21 -3.94 4.99
CA ALA A 77 5.40 -3.43 4.32
C ALA A 77 5.84 -2.03 4.81
N TYR A 78 4.91 -1.25 5.38
CA TYR A 78 5.14 0.14 5.80
C TYR A 78 4.86 0.37 7.29
N ALA A 79 4.97 -0.66 8.11
CA ALA A 79 4.61 -0.65 9.54
C ALA A 79 5.20 0.51 10.35
N VAL A 80 6.41 0.94 10.01
CA VAL A 80 7.23 1.93 10.77
C VAL A 80 7.58 3.18 9.94
N HIS A 81 6.82 3.47 8.88
CA HIS A 81 7.13 4.56 7.93
C HIS A 81 6.28 5.82 8.18
N ASP A 82 5.97 6.10 9.43
CA ASP A 82 5.23 7.31 9.83
C ASP A 82 6.10 8.56 9.68
N PHE A 83 5.51 9.68 9.23
CA PHE A 83 6.17 10.99 9.19
C PHE A 83 6.04 11.76 10.49
N ILE A 84 5.03 11.43 11.27
CA ILE A 84 4.69 12.04 12.55
C ILE A 84 4.36 10.93 13.54
N ASP A 85 4.34 11.24 14.81
CA ASP A 85 3.83 10.31 15.83
C ASP A 85 2.32 10.12 15.59
N SER A 86 1.98 9.05 14.93
CA SER A 86 0.61 8.73 14.50
C SER A 86 0.01 7.63 15.38
N LYS A 87 -1.30 7.52 15.36
CA LYS A 87 -1.99 6.40 16.01
C LYS A 87 -1.46 5.08 15.40
N PRO A 88 -1.00 4.13 16.20
CA PRO A 88 -0.54 2.84 15.70
C PRO A 88 -1.68 2.10 14.97
N LEU A 89 -1.31 1.29 13.98
CA LEU A 89 -2.24 0.35 13.37
C LEU A 89 -2.72 -0.65 14.43
N GLU A 90 -4.01 -0.90 14.49
CA GLU A 90 -4.59 -1.90 15.38
C GLU A 90 -4.05 -3.31 15.04
N ASP A 91 -3.82 -4.11 16.06
CA ASP A 91 -3.29 -5.46 15.86
C ASP A 91 -4.38 -6.43 15.40
N ILE A 92 -4.36 -6.78 14.12
CA ILE A 92 -5.31 -7.72 13.52
C ILE A 92 -5.25 -9.11 14.17
N PHE A 93 -4.08 -9.55 14.67
CA PHE A 93 -3.95 -10.87 15.28
C PHE A 93 -4.72 -10.92 16.62
N SER A 94 -4.56 -9.90 17.47
CA SER A 94 -5.31 -9.80 18.71
C SER A 94 -6.81 -9.73 18.47
N ILE A 95 -7.25 -8.91 17.49
CA ILE A 95 -8.67 -8.78 17.13
C ILE A 95 -9.23 -10.12 16.59
N ALA A 96 -8.46 -10.84 15.78
CA ALA A 96 -8.88 -12.12 15.24
C ALA A 96 -8.93 -13.21 16.33
N GLU A 97 -7.96 -13.24 17.24
CA GLU A 97 -7.91 -14.18 18.36
C GLU A 97 -9.09 -14.01 19.30
N GLU A 98 -9.45 -12.77 19.67
CA GLU A 98 -10.64 -12.45 20.48
C GLU A 98 -11.94 -12.99 19.86
N LYS A 99 -11.97 -13.15 18.54
CA LYS A 99 -13.13 -13.66 17.80
C LYS A 99 -12.99 -15.15 17.42
N GLY A 100 -11.93 -15.84 17.83
CA GLY A 100 -11.65 -17.23 17.47
C GLY A 100 -11.38 -17.43 15.97
N ASN A 101 -10.80 -16.44 15.31
CA ASN A 101 -10.56 -16.39 13.86
C ASN A 101 -9.08 -16.20 13.50
N GLU A 102 -8.16 -16.52 14.41
CA GLU A 102 -6.71 -16.36 14.22
C GLU A 102 -6.17 -17.12 13.00
N ASP A 103 -6.82 -18.22 12.63
CA ASP A 103 -6.45 -19.02 11.45
C ASP A 103 -6.75 -18.33 10.11
N LEU A 104 -7.51 -17.23 10.10
CA LEU A 104 -7.74 -16.42 8.92
C LEU A 104 -6.52 -15.59 8.52
N ILE A 105 -5.64 -15.25 9.48
CA ILE A 105 -4.62 -14.23 9.27
C ILE A 105 -3.29 -14.83 8.87
N VAL A 106 -2.70 -14.27 7.83
CA VAL A 106 -1.32 -14.51 7.39
C VAL A 106 -0.61 -13.16 7.32
N GLY A 107 0.22 -12.86 8.31
CA GLY A 107 0.94 -11.60 8.38
C GLY A 107 2.31 -11.66 7.69
N PHE A 108 2.67 -10.60 6.98
CA PHE A 108 3.97 -10.43 6.35
C PHE A 108 4.64 -9.16 6.83
N GLY A 109 5.95 -9.20 6.92
CA GLY A 109 6.78 -8.03 7.15
C GLY A 109 8.14 -8.19 6.50
N SER A 110 8.82 -7.06 6.30
CA SER A 110 10.14 -7.05 5.67
C SER A 110 10.96 -5.86 6.15
N THR A 111 12.27 -6.05 6.25
CA THR A 111 13.24 -4.98 6.52
C THR A 111 13.74 -4.29 5.24
N SER A 112 13.28 -4.69 4.05
CA SER A 112 13.79 -4.19 2.76
C SER A 112 13.69 -2.69 2.58
N LYS A 113 12.69 -2.06 3.20
CA LYS A 113 12.48 -0.61 3.18
C LYS A 113 12.93 0.09 4.48
N ILE A 114 13.55 -0.66 5.37
CA ILE A 114 14.05 -0.18 6.67
C ILE A 114 15.59 -0.15 6.68
N THR A 115 16.22 -1.23 6.22
CA THR A 115 17.68 -1.41 6.25
C THR A 115 18.29 -1.35 4.85
N TYR A 116 18.30 -2.47 4.13
CA TYR A 116 18.94 -2.59 2.81
C TYR A 116 17.95 -3.03 1.74
N ALA A 117 17.75 -2.22 0.73
CA ALA A 117 17.03 -2.63 -0.47
C ALA A 117 17.76 -3.82 -1.14
N GLY A 118 17.00 -4.86 -1.48
CA GLY A 118 17.55 -6.07 -2.11
C GLY A 118 18.26 -7.05 -1.16
N ALA A 119 18.47 -6.69 0.11
CA ALA A 119 19.06 -7.55 1.13
C ALA A 119 18.23 -7.59 2.43
N GLY A 120 16.96 -7.24 2.35
CA GLY A 120 16.04 -7.29 3.49
C GLY A 120 15.79 -8.72 3.98
N ILE A 121 15.33 -8.82 5.22
CA ILE A 121 14.81 -10.06 5.81
C ILE A 121 13.29 -9.96 5.73
N GLY A 122 12.65 -10.99 5.16
CA GLY A 122 11.21 -11.21 5.22
C GLY A 122 10.86 -12.10 6.40
N PHE A 123 9.71 -11.86 6.99
CA PHE A 123 9.13 -12.72 8.03
C PHE A 123 7.63 -12.89 7.82
N ILE A 124 7.14 -14.03 8.31
CA ILE A 124 5.73 -14.40 8.27
C ILE A 124 5.24 -14.64 9.69
N ALA A 125 4.05 -14.16 9.99
CA ALA A 125 3.34 -14.40 11.23
C ALA A 125 2.09 -15.23 10.96
N LEU A 126 1.90 -16.29 11.73
CA LEU A 126 0.86 -17.29 11.54
C LEU A 126 0.28 -17.75 12.88
N SER A 127 -0.98 -18.19 12.88
CA SER A 127 -1.52 -18.97 13.99
C SER A 127 -0.74 -20.28 14.18
N LYS A 128 -0.86 -20.93 15.33
CA LYS A 128 -0.19 -22.23 15.60
C LYS A 128 -0.58 -23.30 14.58
N SER A 129 -1.86 -23.35 14.21
CA SER A 129 -2.39 -24.28 13.21
C SER A 129 -1.77 -24.07 11.83
N ASN A 130 -1.78 -22.82 11.35
CA ASN A 130 -1.21 -22.46 10.06
C ASN A 130 0.32 -22.61 10.04
N GLN A 131 1.00 -22.36 11.16
CA GLN A 131 2.45 -22.54 11.30
C GLN A 131 2.85 -23.99 11.08
N ALA A 132 2.12 -24.95 11.64
CA ALA A 132 2.43 -26.37 11.47
C ALA A 132 2.37 -26.78 9.99
N SER A 133 1.32 -26.37 9.29
CA SER A 133 1.15 -26.64 7.85
C SER A 133 2.21 -25.94 7.00
N PHE A 134 2.50 -24.66 7.29
CA PHE A 134 3.52 -23.88 6.59
C PHE A 134 4.92 -24.45 6.80
N SER A 135 5.27 -24.83 8.04
CA SER A 135 6.61 -25.37 8.36
C SER A 135 6.90 -26.68 7.61
N SER A 136 5.90 -27.55 7.47
CA SER A 136 6.02 -28.78 6.69
C SER A 136 6.34 -28.48 5.21
N PHE A 137 5.64 -27.53 4.62
CA PHE A 137 5.90 -27.10 3.24
C PHE A 137 7.23 -26.37 3.09
N TYR A 138 7.53 -25.42 3.99
CA TYR A 138 8.73 -24.59 3.93
C TYR A 138 10.01 -25.39 4.09
N SER A 139 10.02 -26.42 4.96
CA SER A 139 11.17 -27.30 5.16
C SER A 139 11.53 -28.09 3.91
N ALA A 140 10.59 -28.32 2.99
CA ALA A 140 10.85 -28.96 1.70
C ALA A 140 11.43 -27.98 0.65
N LEU A 141 11.19 -26.67 0.82
CA LEU A 141 11.67 -25.65 -0.14
C LEU A 141 13.09 -25.17 0.16
N THR A 142 13.47 -25.10 1.42
CA THR A 142 14.76 -24.54 1.83
C THR A 142 15.25 -25.15 3.14
N ILE A 143 16.58 -25.26 3.29
CA ILE A 143 17.22 -25.64 4.56
C ILE A 143 17.15 -24.50 5.57
N GLY A 144 17.03 -23.26 5.11
CA GLY A 144 16.91 -22.08 5.95
C GLY A 144 17.34 -20.80 5.22
N PRO A 145 17.05 -19.65 5.83
CA PRO A 145 17.42 -18.34 5.27
C PRO A 145 18.93 -18.08 5.37
N ASP A 146 19.41 -17.10 4.61
CA ASP A 146 20.80 -16.63 4.64
C ASP A 146 21.18 -16.12 6.05
N LYS A 147 22.03 -16.91 6.73
CA LYS A 147 22.50 -16.60 8.09
C LYS A 147 23.38 -15.35 8.16
N LEU A 148 24.21 -15.12 7.15
CA LEU A 148 25.07 -13.94 7.12
C LEU A 148 24.24 -12.67 7.06
N ASN A 149 23.20 -12.67 6.22
CA ASN A 149 22.27 -11.55 6.13
C ASN A 149 21.49 -11.35 7.44
N GLN A 150 21.09 -12.42 8.13
CA GLN A 150 20.47 -12.31 9.46
C GLN A 150 21.45 -11.70 10.48
N PHE A 151 22.72 -12.10 10.50
CA PHE A 151 23.72 -11.49 11.39
C PHE A 151 23.95 -10.00 11.12
N ARG A 152 23.94 -9.57 9.85
CA ARG A 152 23.99 -8.14 9.50
C ARG A 152 22.85 -7.37 10.15
N HIS A 153 21.63 -7.89 10.06
CA HIS A 153 20.45 -7.24 10.64
C HIS A 153 20.49 -7.24 12.16
N ILE A 154 20.91 -8.36 12.79
CA ILE A 154 21.13 -8.41 14.24
C ILE A 154 22.10 -7.29 14.65
N LYS A 155 23.24 -7.18 13.98
CA LYS A 155 24.26 -6.17 14.27
C LYS A 155 23.71 -4.76 14.08
N PHE A 156 22.98 -4.53 12.99
CA PHE A 156 22.35 -3.23 12.72
C PHE A 156 21.39 -2.83 13.84
N PHE A 157 20.48 -3.70 14.27
CA PHE A 157 19.50 -3.42 15.31
C PHE A 157 20.10 -3.39 16.74
N GLN A 158 21.26 -3.98 16.97
CA GLN A 158 22.00 -3.82 18.22
C GLN A 158 22.66 -2.45 18.35
N GLU A 159 23.06 -1.85 17.22
CA GLU A 159 23.78 -0.58 17.17
C GLU A 159 22.88 0.63 16.87
N ASN A 160 21.66 0.41 16.41
CA ASN A 160 20.74 1.46 16.00
C ASN A 160 19.36 1.23 16.63
N ASP A 161 18.82 2.24 17.26
CA ASP A 161 17.42 2.27 17.66
C ASP A 161 16.53 2.42 16.43
N LEU A 162 15.57 1.51 16.26
CA LEU A 162 14.69 1.46 15.09
C LEU A 162 13.84 2.74 14.97
N LYS A 163 13.31 3.24 16.08
CA LYS A 163 12.46 4.43 16.08
C LYS A 163 13.27 5.66 15.65
N GLU A 164 14.46 5.84 16.22
CA GLU A 164 15.35 6.94 15.85
C GLU A 164 15.78 6.86 14.37
N HIS A 165 16.10 5.64 13.89
CA HIS A 165 16.44 5.41 12.49
C HIS A 165 15.29 5.81 11.55
N MET A 166 14.07 5.40 11.87
CA MET A 166 12.90 5.72 11.06
C MET A 166 12.46 7.18 11.16
N MET A 167 12.72 7.85 12.28
CA MET A 167 12.53 9.30 12.37
C MET A 167 13.47 10.06 11.42
N LYS A 168 14.75 9.67 11.35
CA LYS A 168 15.70 10.26 10.38
C LYS A 168 15.25 10.01 8.93
N HIS A 169 14.71 8.83 8.65
CA HIS A 169 14.11 8.52 7.35
C HIS A 169 12.90 9.42 7.06
N ALA A 170 12.02 9.59 8.04
CA ALA A 170 10.84 10.46 7.91
C ALA A 170 11.22 11.92 7.63
N ASP A 171 12.27 12.44 8.28
CA ASP A 171 12.77 13.80 8.08
C ASP A 171 13.29 14.06 6.66
N LEU A 172 13.78 13.00 5.98
CA LEU A 172 14.19 13.09 4.57
C LEU A 172 13.02 13.04 3.59
N ILE A 173 11.94 12.34 3.95
CA ILE A 173 10.82 12.06 3.04
C ILE A 173 9.66 13.02 3.22
N ARG A 174 9.28 13.37 4.45
CA ARG A 174 8.18 14.28 4.76
C ARG A 174 8.20 15.59 3.96
N PRO A 175 9.32 16.33 3.85
CA PRO A 175 9.35 17.59 3.09
C PRO A 175 8.96 17.41 1.61
N LYS A 176 9.21 16.23 1.03
CA LYS A 176 8.83 15.93 -0.35
C LYS A 176 7.32 15.79 -0.51
N PHE A 177 6.65 15.20 0.46
CA PHE A 177 5.17 15.16 0.51
C PHE A 177 4.56 16.55 0.70
N GLU A 178 5.20 17.40 1.49
CA GLU A 178 4.79 18.78 1.69
C GLU A 178 4.88 19.59 0.37
N VAL A 179 5.93 19.37 -0.44
CA VAL A 179 6.05 19.97 -1.78
C VAL A 179 4.88 19.55 -2.67
N VAL A 180 4.59 18.25 -2.76
CA VAL A 180 3.46 17.75 -3.58
C VAL A 180 2.15 18.35 -3.12
N ASN A 181 1.87 18.32 -1.81
CA ASN A 181 0.65 18.89 -1.26
C ASN A 181 0.50 20.37 -1.59
N LYS A 182 1.57 21.16 -1.42
CA LYS A 182 1.58 22.61 -1.73
C LYS A 182 1.27 22.90 -3.20
N TRP A 183 1.79 22.11 -4.14
CA TRP A 183 1.52 22.28 -5.56
C TRP A 183 0.10 21.89 -5.97
N LEU A 184 -0.46 20.88 -5.32
CA LEU A 184 -1.82 20.41 -5.59
C LEU A 184 -2.88 21.26 -4.86
N GLU A 185 -2.53 21.94 -3.78
CA GLU A 185 -3.45 22.86 -3.07
C GLU A 185 -3.85 24.03 -3.98
N GLY A 186 -5.16 24.31 -3.99
CA GLY A 186 -5.74 25.33 -4.85
C GLY A 186 -5.96 24.91 -6.31
N GLN A 187 -5.55 23.69 -6.71
CA GLN A 187 -5.87 23.17 -8.03
C GLN A 187 -7.31 22.65 -8.06
N VAL A 188 -7.98 22.92 -9.19
CA VAL A 188 -9.38 22.47 -9.44
C VAL A 188 -9.44 21.15 -10.20
N TYR A 189 -8.30 20.57 -10.55
CA TYR A 189 -8.18 19.44 -11.48
C TYR A 189 -8.27 18.06 -10.84
N GLY A 190 -8.75 17.97 -9.62
CA GLY A 190 -8.93 16.69 -8.94
C GLY A 190 -8.78 16.75 -7.43
N SER A 191 -8.63 15.60 -6.82
CA SER A 191 -8.40 15.43 -5.38
C SER A 191 -7.26 14.43 -5.16
N TRP A 192 -6.63 14.48 -4.00
CA TRP A 192 -5.53 13.56 -3.69
C TRP A 192 -5.56 13.14 -2.24
N THR A 193 -4.92 12.00 -1.95
CA THR A 193 -4.73 11.51 -0.59
C THR A 193 -3.66 12.35 0.12
N LYS A 194 -3.80 12.50 1.44
CA LYS A 194 -2.84 13.21 2.31
C LYS A 194 -2.27 12.22 3.34
N PRO A 195 -1.36 11.34 2.94
CA PRO A 195 -0.82 10.30 3.82
C PRO A 195 0.04 10.89 4.93
N THR A 196 0.04 10.22 6.07
CA THR A 196 0.86 10.56 7.23
C THR A 196 2.16 9.74 7.29
N GLY A 197 2.49 9.04 6.21
CA GLY A 197 3.66 8.19 6.08
C GLY A 197 3.72 7.47 4.74
N GLY A 198 4.66 6.53 4.60
CA GLY A 198 4.83 5.72 3.41
C GLY A 198 5.51 6.44 2.25
N TYR A 199 5.18 6.03 1.03
CA TYR A 199 5.90 6.44 -0.19
C TYR A 199 5.01 7.01 -1.29
N PHE A 200 3.68 7.02 -1.12
CA PHE A 200 2.75 7.25 -2.22
C PHE A 200 1.69 8.28 -1.88
N ILE A 201 1.32 9.06 -2.89
CA ILE A 201 0.14 9.90 -2.94
C ILE A 201 -0.68 9.44 -4.13
N LEU A 202 -1.98 9.24 -3.97
CA LEU A 202 -2.88 8.95 -5.06
C LEU A 202 -3.63 10.22 -5.46
N LEU A 203 -3.40 10.66 -6.69
CA LEU A 203 -4.12 11.75 -7.31
C LEU A 203 -5.30 11.17 -8.11
N LYS A 204 -6.48 11.68 -7.85
CA LYS A 204 -7.69 11.38 -8.61
C LYS A 204 -8.04 12.58 -9.49
N THR A 205 -8.06 12.39 -10.80
CA THR A 205 -8.50 13.36 -11.80
C THR A 205 -10.00 13.18 -12.11
N ASP A 206 -10.55 13.99 -12.99
CA ASP A 206 -11.82 13.66 -13.63
C ASP A 206 -11.68 12.39 -14.50
N PRO A 207 -12.77 11.61 -14.68
CA PRO A 207 -12.73 10.41 -15.51
C PRO A 207 -12.21 10.66 -16.93
N GLY A 208 -11.38 9.75 -17.42
CA GLY A 208 -10.79 9.78 -18.77
C GLY A 208 -9.52 10.61 -18.89
N LEU A 209 -8.99 11.20 -17.82
CA LEU A 209 -7.84 12.11 -17.91
C LEU A 209 -6.49 11.52 -17.53
N ALA A 210 -6.44 10.45 -16.74
CA ALA A 210 -5.18 9.98 -16.18
C ALA A 210 -4.16 9.57 -17.26
N LYS A 211 -4.57 8.84 -18.29
CA LYS A 211 -3.70 8.45 -19.41
C LYS A 211 -3.18 9.67 -20.17
N ARG A 212 -4.06 10.65 -20.43
CA ARG A 212 -3.68 11.87 -21.14
C ARG A 212 -2.66 12.67 -20.37
N VAL A 213 -2.88 12.87 -19.07
CA VAL A 213 -1.92 13.57 -18.18
C VAL A 213 -0.56 12.88 -18.18
N ILE A 214 -0.54 11.53 -18.03
CA ILE A 214 0.70 10.74 -18.02
C ILE A 214 1.43 10.83 -19.37
N SER A 215 0.69 10.83 -20.50
CA SER A 215 1.27 11.00 -21.84
C SER A 215 1.95 12.36 -21.99
N LEU A 216 1.24 13.44 -21.65
CA LEU A 216 1.77 14.81 -21.68
C LEU A 216 3.01 14.96 -20.79
N ALA A 217 2.93 14.43 -19.57
CA ALA A 217 4.07 14.43 -18.65
C ALA A 217 5.29 13.71 -19.23
N SER A 218 5.08 12.55 -19.86
CA SER A 218 6.15 11.78 -20.51
C SER A 218 6.79 12.52 -21.66
N GLU A 219 6.01 13.22 -22.49
CA GLU A 219 6.49 14.06 -23.60
C GLU A 219 7.40 15.20 -23.11
N LEU A 220 7.13 15.70 -21.89
CA LEU A 220 7.93 16.72 -21.21
C LEU A 220 9.07 16.16 -20.35
N GLY A 221 9.31 14.85 -20.41
CA GLY A 221 10.39 14.19 -19.67
C GLY A 221 10.08 13.81 -18.23
N LEU A 222 8.84 14.01 -17.74
CA LEU A 222 8.40 13.58 -16.44
C LEU A 222 7.85 12.16 -16.49
N LYS A 223 8.56 11.21 -15.86
CA LYS A 223 8.14 9.81 -15.78
C LYS A 223 7.26 9.59 -14.56
N LEU A 224 5.99 9.29 -14.80
CA LEU A 224 5.03 8.83 -13.79
C LEU A 224 4.81 7.32 -13.90
N THR A 225 4.19 6.74 -12.87
CA THR A 225 3.72 5.36 -12.94
C THR A 225 2.72 5.22 -14.10
N PRO A 226 2.81 4.19 -14.96
CA PRO A 226 1.88 4.03 -16.07
C PRO A 226 0.43 4.00 -15.61
N ALA A 227 -0.47 4.60 -16.40
CA ALA A 227 -1.91 4.60 -16.11
C ALA A 227 -2.44 3.16 -15.98
N GLY A 228 -3.33 2.94 -15.04
CA GLY A 228 -3.91 1.63 -14.78
C GLY A 228 -3.04 0.69 -13.94
N SER A 229 -1.73 0.93 -13.79
CA SER A 229 -0.83 0.04 -13.04
C SER A 229 -1.16 -0.05 -11.53
N THR A 230 -2.01 0.81 -11.04
CA THR A 230 -2.56 0.78 -9.68
C THR A 230 -3.79 -0.11 -9.56
N HIS A 231 -4.24 -0.70 -10.66
CA HIS A 231 -5.41 -1.56 -10.76
C HIS A 231 -5.03 -2.99 -11.13
N PRO A 232 -5.87 -3.97 -10.77
CA PRO A 232 -5.76 -5.32 -11.30
C PRO A 232 -5.75 -5.30 -12.83
N TYR A 233 -4.91 -6.15 -13.42
CA TYR A 233 -4.74 -6.28 -14.87
C TYR A 233 -4.31 -5.00 -15.61
N GLY A 234 -3.92 -3.94 -14.88
CA GLY A 234 -3.52 -2.67 -15.48
C GLY A 234 -4.69 -1.86 -16.05
N ILE A 235 -5.91 -2.16 -15.65
CA ILE A 235 -7.12 -1.52 -16.16
C ILE A 235 -7.75 -0.64 -15.09
N ASP A 236 -7.65 0.68 -15.26
CA ASP A 236 -8.45 1.66 -14.53
C ASP A 236 -9.75 1.89 -15.30
N PRO A 237 -10.91 1.45 -14.79
CA PRO A 237 -12.16 1.54 -15.54
C PRO A 237 -12.62 2.97 -15.85
N GLN A 238 -12.23 3.92 -15.01
CA GLN A 238 -12.59 5.34 -15.14
C GLN A 238 -11.45 6.18 -15.71
N ASP A 239 -10.23 5.61 -15.84
CA ASP A 239 -9.04 6.33 -16.27
C ASP A 239 -8.83 7.65 -15.48
N GLU A 240 -8.88 7.56 -14.14
CA GLU A 240 -8.90 8.73 -13.27
C GLU A 240 -7.78 8.79 -12.23
N TYR A 241 -6.92 7.74 -12.14
CA TYR A 241 -5.95 7.65 -11.04
C TYR A 241 -4.51 7.72 -11.49
N ILE A 242 -3.74 8.57 -10.80
CA ILE A 242 -2.30 8.75 -10.98
C ILE A 242 -1.60 8.56 -9.65
N ARG A 243 -0.66 7.61 -9.57
CA ARG A 243 0.18 7.43 -8.40
C ARG A 243 1.41 8.32 -8.48
N ILE A 244 1.61 9.16 -7.47
CA ILE A 244 2.80 9.99 -7.27
C ILE A 244 3.69 9.33 -6.22
N ALA A 245 4.98 9.13 -6.57
CA ALA A 245 6.01 8.57 -5.68
C ALA A 245 7.16 9.58 -5.53
N PRO A 246 7.07 10.58 -4.64
CA PRO A 246 7.98 11.72 -4.60
C PRO A 246 9.35 11.42 -3.99
N THR A 247 9.57 10.22 -3.50
CA THR A 247 10.67 9.91 -2.58
C THR A 247 12.05 9.82 -3.23
N ALA A 248 12.13 9.55 -4.55
CA ALA A 248 13.40 9.34 -5.25
C ALA A 248 14.12 10.66 -5.65
N CYS A 249 13.37 11.71 -5.95
CA CYS A 249 13.89 12.99 -6.42
C CYS A 249 14.47 13.85 -5.30
N SER A 250 15.35 14.80 -5.60
CA SER A 250 15.65 15.93 -4.73
C SER A 250 14.42 16.84 -4.57
N ILE A 251 14.44 17.79 -3.64
CA ILE A 251 13.34 18.75 -3.48
C ILE A 251 13.24 19.67 -4.69
N GLU A 252 14.38 20.09 -5.25
CA GLU A 252 14.45 20.96 -6.42
C GLU A 252 13.91 20.27 -7.67
N GLU A 253 14.32 19.02 -7.91
CA GLU A 253 13.79 18.19 -9.01
C GLU A 253 12.29 17.96 -8.84
N LEU A 254 11.82 17.73 -7.61
CA LEU A 254 10.42 17.51 -7.33
C LEU A 254 9.58 18.77 -7.56
N GLN A 255 10.10 19.97 -7.23
CA GLN A 255 9.42 21.23 -7.53
C GLN A 255 9.20 21.39 -9.04
N SER A 256 10.24 21.16 -9.84
CA SER A 256 10.14 21.21 -11.32
C SER A 256 9.20 20.13 -11.87
N ALA A 257 9.23 18.93 -11.30
CA ALA A 257 8.34 17.84 -11.68
C ALA A 257 6.86 18.17 -11.39
N MET A 258 6.59 18.79 -10.25
CA MET A 258 5.23 19.21 -9.88
C MET A 258 4.71 20.35 -10.73
N GLU A 259 5.57 21.31 -11.12
CA GLU A 259 5.21 22.36 -12.07
C GLU A 259 4.74 21.74 -13.41
N VAL A 260 5.53 20.81 -13.95
CA VAL A 260 5.17 20.08 -15.18
C VAL A 260 3.86 19.32 -15.00
N LEU A 261 3.70 18.59 -13.89
CA LEU A 261 2.48 17.81 -13.63
C LEU A 261 1.23 18.70 -13.59
N VAL A 262 1.29 19.83 -12.89
CA VAL A 262 0.15 20.77 -12.79
C VAL A 262 -0.18 21.37 -14.16
N CYS A 263 0.82 21.72 -14.97
CA CYS A 263 0.59 22.16 -16.35
C CYS A 263 -0.10 21.08 -17.19
N CYS A 264 0.35 19.82 -17.09
CA CYS A 264 -0.26 18.68 -17.81
C CYS A 264 -1.70 18.44 -17.38
N LEU A 265 -2.01 18.55 -16.08
CA LEU A 265 -3.37 18.47 -15.56
C LEU A 265 -4.25 19.57 -16.18
N GLY A 266 -3.79 20.82 -16.17
CA GLY A 266 -4.52 21.93 -16.76
C GLY A 266 -4.79 21.75 -18.25
N LEU A 267 -3.80 21.30 -19.03
CA LEU A 267 -3.95 21.05 -20.46
C LEU A 267 -4.96 19.91 -20.74
N ALA A 268 -4.82 18.79 -20.06
CA ALA A 268 -5.73 17.65 -20.22
C ALA A 268 -7.19 18.04 -19.85
N TYR A 269 -7.35 18.81 -18.80
CA TYR A 269 -8.67 19.32 -18.40
C TYR A 269 -9.29 20.24 -19.45
N GLN A 270 -8.51 21.17 -20.04
CA GLN A 270 -8.98 22.05 -21.11
C GLN A 270 -9.32 21.29 -22.41
N GLU A 271 -8.56 20.26 -22.76
CA GLU A 271 -8.86 19.40 -23.91
C GLU A 271 -10.17 18.65 -23.74
N ASN A 272 -10.48 18.18 -22.52
CA ASN A 272 -11.70 17.42 -22.20
C ASN A 272 -12.96 18.31 -22.07
N SER A 273 -12.77 19.61 -21.87
CA SER A 273 -13.88 20.57 -21.72
C SER A 273 -14.41 21.13 -23.05
N LYS A 274 -13.77 20.74 -24.17
CA LYS A 274 -14.17 21.10 -25.55
C LYS A 274 -15.00 20.01 -26.19
#